data_01a5e58a531fe1823b20fe9a30783f8d
#
_entry.id   01a5e58a531fe1823b20fe9a30783f8d
#
_cell.length_a   1.000
_cell.length_b   1.000
_cell.length_c   1.000
_cell.angle_alpha   90.00
_cell.angle_beta   90.00
_cell.angle_gamma   90.00
#
_symmetry.space_group_name_H-M   'P 1'
#
loop_
_entity.id
_entity.type
_entity.pdbx_description
1 polymer ?
#
loop_
_entity_poly.entity_id
_entity_poly.type
_entity_poly.pdbx_seq_one_letter_code
_entity_poly.pdbx_strand_id
1 'polypeptide(L)'
;MPEIIIKMQISDLLRNYYGYDFFRPNQEAIIREVMQGNDCLVLMPTGGGKSICYQIPALALPGTAVVVSPLISLMHDQVETLKANGIAAAELNSNNDSTDEMIIRRRCMSGDLKLIYVSPEKLISEIPFLFSNIKISLFAIDEAHCISQWGHDFRPEYSQLGTIREHFAHVPIIALTATADKITRQDIVKQLHLNGKTFVSSFDRPNLSLSVRRGGTKQEKLHYIYRFINGHPGDAGIIYCLSRKNTEMVAMELKKKGINAAAYHAGLSTEERASVQERFKMDQVQVVCATIAFGMGIDKGNVRWVIHYNLPKSIESFYQEIGRAGRDGAPADTVLFYSMADVIQLRSFAEESGQKEVNMEKLKRMQEYAESRVCRRRILLNYFGEEATHDCGHCDVCAHPPQTFDGTVLVQKALSAVVRAGEKIHIGTCIDILRGTHSPAVVKNHYDALKTFGAGRDHLTRDWQDYLLQMLQMGFFKVAYNEHGAMKVTPQGWRVLKGEMPVQLVLLQKKTDEIPVVHARKVSSKKPKAAEGSLFERLRQLRKRLADEQGYPPYIVLSDQSLHELASVKPRTMEQFGMIHGIGEYKRKKYGEIFLKEIRKVDRQEGEMF
;
A
#
# COMPACT_ATOMS: atom_id res chain seq x y z
N MET A 1 18.58 29.95 1.68
CA MET A 1 19.82 29.17 1.51
C MET A 1 19.99 28.81 0.05
N PRO A 2 21.21 28.86 -0.52
CA PRO A 2 21.43 28.40 -1.88
C PRO A 2 21.03 26.96 -2.06
N GLU A 3 20.43 26.64 -3.18
CA GLU A 3 19.83 25.33 -3.50
C GLU A 3 20.81 24.15 -3.37
N ILE A 4 22.09 24.39 -3.67
CA ILE A 4 23.17 23.41 -3.54
C ILE A 4 23.44 23.04 -2.07
N ILE A 5 23.41 24.01 -1.15
CA ILE A 5 23.67 23.78 0.29
C ILE A 5 22.54 22.96 0.89
N ILE A 6 21.28 23.23 0.53
CA ILE A 6 20.13 22.44 0.97
C ILE A 6 20.24 20.99 0.46
N LYS A 7 20.64 20.80 -0.81
CA LYS A 7 20.77 19.46 -1.40
C LYS A 7 21.83 18.62 -0.68
N MET A 8 22.99 19.16 -0.40
CA MET A 8 24.03 18.46 0.36
C MET A 8 23.55 18.13 1.76
N GLN A 9 22.92 19.06 2.46
CA GLN A 9 22.45 18.85 3.83
C GLN A 9 21.41 17.73 3.92
N ILE A 10 20.39 17.68 3.05
CA ILE A 10 19.34 16.64 3.11
C ILE A 10 19.85 15.26 2.70
N SER A 11 20.79 15.18 1.75
CA SER A 11 21.41 13.92 1.35
C SER A 11 22.30 13.34 2.45
N ASP A 12 23.04 14.19 3.16
CA ASP A 12 23.85 13.79 4.31
C ASP A 12 22.96 13.28 5.46
N LEU A 13 21.83 13.93 5.73
CA LEU A 13 20.86 13.47 6.73
C LEU A 13 20.27 12.11 6.33
N LEU A 14 19.92 11.93 5.06
CA LEU A 14 19.41 10.66 4.56
C LEU A 14 20.42 9.53 4.76
N ARG A 15 21.68 9.78 4.41
CA ARG A 15 22.75 8.80 4.55
C ARG A 15 23.09 8.50 6.01
N ASN A 16 23.23 9.55 6.82
CA ASN A 16 23.68 9.41 8.22
C ASN A 16 22.66 8.71 9.10
N TYR A 17 21.36 9.03 8.96
CA TYR A 17 20.31 8.44 9.81
C TYR A 17 19.71 7.17 9.23
N TYR A 18 19.57 7.07 7.90
CA TYR A 18 18.83 5.98 7.26
C TYR A 18 19.73 5.03 6.45
N GLY A 19 20.94 5.42 6.11
CA GLY A 19 21.86 4.62 5.29
C GLY A 19 21.41 4.48 3.83
N TYR A 20 20.72 5.50 3.30
CA TYR A 20 20.29 5.54 1.90
C TYR A 20 21.09 6.59 1.14
N ASP A 21 21.61 6.22 -0.03
CA ASP A 21 22.41 7.12 -0.86
C ASP A 21 21.55 8.05 -1.72
N PHE A 22 20.31 7.64 -2.05
CA PHE A 22 19.42 8.38 -2.95
C PHE A 22 18.00 8.45 -2.42
N PHE A 23 17.35 9.57 -2.68
CA PHE A 23 15.92 9.73 -2.48
C PHE A 23 15.14 8.93 -3.52
N ARG A 24 14.01 8.37 -3.13
CA ARG A 24 13.04 7.81 -4.07
C ARG A 24 12.37 8.93 -4.88
N PRO A 25 11.76 8.62 -6.04
CA PRO A 25 11.05 9.62 -6.84
C PRO A 25 10.10 10.48 -5.99
N ASN A 26 10.09 11.78 -6.26
CA ASN A 26 9.36 12.84 -5.57
C ASN A 26 9.79 13.16 -4.13
N GLN A 27 10.50 12.30 -3.39
CA GLN A 27 10.88 12.59 -2.00
C GLN A 27 11.70 13.88 -1.87
N GLU A 28 12.74 14.05 -2.69
CA GLU A 28 13.59 15.26 -2.65
C GLU A 28 12.79 16.53 -2.94
N ALA A 29 11.91 16.49 -3.94
CA ALA A 29 11.07 17.63 -4.29
C ALA A 29 10.12 18.03 -3.17
N ILE A 30 9.47 17.03 -2.52
CA ILE A 30 8.58 17.23 -1.38
C ILE A 30 9.35 17.85 -0.20
N ILE A 31 10.50 17.26 0.16
CA ILE A 31 11.35 17.73 1.26
C ILE A 31 11.73 19.21 1.05
N ARG A 32 12.10 19.58 -0.18
CA ARG A 32 12.47 20.97 -0.53
C ARG A 32 11.31 21.95 -0.36
N GLU A 33 10.11 21.59 -0.81
CA GLU A 33 8.91 22.42 -0.63
C GLU A 33 8.61 22.67 0.85
N VAL A 34 8.65 21.61 1.66
CA VAL A 34 8.42 21.72 3.12
C VAL A 34 9.50 22.59 3.78
N MET A 35 10.78 22.42 3.40
CA MET A 35 11.89 23.24 3.92
C MET A 35 11.81 24.72 3.51
N GLN A 36 11.12 25.03 2.43
CA GLN A 36 10.83 26.41 2.00
C GLN A 36 9.64 27.02 2.74
N GLY A 37 8.96 26.25 3.60
CA GLY A 37 7.78 26.69 4.35
C GLY A 37 6.46 26.51 3.60
N ASN A 38 6.45 25.75 2.49
CA ASN A 38 5.26 25.51 1.69
C ASN A 38 4.51 24.28 2.18
N ASP A 39 3.17 24.33 2.09
CA ASP A 39 2.32 23.17 2.34
C ASP A 39 2.44 22.13 1.21
N CYS A 40 2.21 20.86 1.56
CA CYS A 40 2.20 19.79 0.59
C CYS A 40 1.08 18.78 0.85
N LEU A 41 0.38 18.35 -0.21
CA LEU A 41 -0.39 17.11 -0.18
C LEU A 41 0.42 16.03 -0.90
N VAL A 42 0.69 14.93 -0.21
CA VAL A 42 1.55 13.84 -0.70
C VAL A 42 0.75 12.55 -0.81
N LEU A 43 0.60 12.07 -2.04
CA LEU A 43 0.06 10.75 -2.33
C LEU A 43 1.21 9.81 -2.70
N MET A 44 1.43 8.83 -1.86
CA MET A 44 2.53 7.89 -2.02
C MET A 44 2.13 6.51 -1.48
N PRO A 45 2.37 5.41 -2.21
CA PRO A 45 1.92 4.08 -1.79
C PRO A 45 2.48 3.68 -0.43
N THR A 46 1.84 2.72 0.24
CA THR A 46 2.40 2.08 1.43
C THR A 46 3.75 1.45 1.08
N GLY A 47 4.77 1.67 1.91
CA GLY A 47 6.16 1.28 1.62
C GLY A 47 6.88 2.21 0.62
N GLY A 48 6.24 3.27 0.13
CA GLY A 48 6.86 4.29 -0.74
C GLY A 48 7.85 5.21 -0.03
N GLY A 49 7.91 5.18 1.30
CA GLY A 49 8.82 6.02 2.09
C GLY A 49 8.22 7.39 2.44
N LYS A 50 6.89 7.46 2.67
CA LYS A 50 6.18 8.69 3.11
C LYS A 50 6.84 9.37 4.30
N SER A 51 7.25 8.60 5.31
CA SER A 51 7.81 9.13 6.56
C SER A 51 9.08 9.94 6.34
N ILE A 52 9.93 9.58 5.40
CA ILE A 52 11.15 10.31 5.04
C ILE A 52 10.84 11.76 4.61
N CYS A 53 9.68 11.97 3.95
CA CYS A 53 9.29 13.29 3.43
C CYS A 53 9.06 14.34 4.53
N TYR A 54 8.74 13.94 5.76
CA TYR A 54 8.63 14.86 6.90
C TYR A 54 9.76 14.67 7.93
N GLN A 55 10.34 13.47 8.03
CA GLN A 55 11.40 13.21 8.98
C GLN A 55 12.71 13.94 8.63
N ILE A 56 13.08 13.98 7.35
CA ILE A 56 14.27 14.74 6.92
C ILE A 56 14.11 16.26 7.16
N PRO A 57 13.00 16.92 6.76
CA PRO A 57 12.78 18.33 7.13
C PRO A 57 12.77 18.56 8.65
N ALA A 58 12.19 17.65 9.45
CA ALA A 58 12.21 17.74 10.91
C ALA A 58 13.62 17.76 11.49
N LEU A 59 14.54 16.97 10.90
CA LEU A 59 15.95 16.94 11.31
C LEU A 59 16.71 18.19 10.87
N ALA A 60 16.39 18.72 9.69
CA ALA A 60 17.08 19.87 9.10
C ALA A 60 16.63 21.23 9.69
N LEU A 61 15.33 21.34 10.01
CA LEU A 61 14.75 22.59 10.49
C LEU A 61 14.93 22.77 12.00
N PRO A 62 15.01 24.03 12.48
CA PRO A 62 15.03 24.30 13.92
C PRO A 62 13.63 24.16 14.53
N GLY A 63 13.54 23.49 15.68
CA GLY A 63 12.30 23.24 16.41
C GLY A 63 11.90 21.78 16.38
N THR A 64 10.67 21.50 16.81
CA THR A 64 10.07 20.16 16.91
C THR A 64 9.02 19.98 15.82
N ALA A 65 9.06 18.89 15.06
CA ALA A 65 8.01 18.51 14.14
C ALA A 65 6.88 17.79 14.88
N VAL A 66 5.64 18.17 14.62
CA VAL A 66 4.44 17.55 15.20
C VAL A 66 3.81 16.64 14.16
N VAL A 67 3.76 15.34 14.45
CA VAL A 67 3.22 14.32 13.56
C VAL A 67 1.89 13.82 14.10
N VAL A 68 0.80 14.09 13.39
CA VAL A 68 -0.55 13.61 13.75
C VAL A 68 -0.78 12.25 13.09
N SER A 69 -1.09 11.25 13.90
CA SER A 69 -1.37 9.89 13.43
C SER A 69 -2.65 9.34 14.04
N PRO A 70 -3.45 8.54 13.29
CA PRO A 70 -4.73 8.04 13.79
C PRO A 70 -4.62 6.85 14.75
N LEU A 71 -3.43 6.29 14.93
CA LEU A 71 -3.25 5.02 15.63
C LEU A 71 -2.04 5.05 16.56
N ILE A 72 -2.30 4.80 17.84
CA ILE A 72 -1.28 4.75 18.89
C ILE A 72 -0.20 3.70 18.59
N SER A 73 -0.59 2.51 18.12
CA SER A 73 0.38 1.46 17.78
C SER A 73 1.33 1.86 16.64
N LEU A 74 0.83 2.64 15.67
CA LEU A 74 1.68 3.15 14.58
C LEU A 74 2.65 4.23 15.09
N MET A 75 2.16 5.12 15.96
CA MET A 75 3.01 6.13 16.61
C MET A 75 4.17 5.46 17.36
N HIS A 76 3.84 4.46 18.17
CA HIS A 76 4.85 3.70 18.93
C HIS A 76 5.93 3.10 18.02
N ASP A 77 5.53 2.40 16.94
CA ASP A 77 6.45 1.78 15.99
C ASP A 77 7.36 2.80 15.29
N GLN A 78 6.79 3.93 14.90
CA GLN A 78 7.55 5.01 14.27
C GLN A 78 8.56 5.63 15.26
N VAL A 79 8.15 5.88 16.51
CA VAL A 79 9.02 6.44 17.53
C VAL A 79 10.16 5.49 17.88
N GLU A 80 9.89 4.19 18.03
CA GLU A 80 10.92 3.18 18.29
C GLU A 80 11.92 3.06 17.11
N THR A 81 11.41 3.13 15.88
CA THR A 81 12.27 3.14 14.68
C THR A 81 13.17 4.38 14.65
N LEU A 82 12.64 5.55 15.00
CA LEU A 82 13.43 6.80 15.06
C LEU A 82 14.51 6.73 16.15
N LYS A 83 14.15 6.27 17.35
CA LYS A 83 15.11 6.07 18.44
C LYS A 83 16.22 5.10 18.05
N ALA A 84 15.87 3.99 17.39
CA ALA A 84 16.84 3.01 16.88
C ALA A 84 17.76 3.54 15.78
N ASN A 85 17.40 4.65 15.14
CA ASN A 85 18.25 5.39 14.20
C ASN A 85 18.99 6.57 14.87
N GLY A 86 18.88 6.72 16.21
CA GLY A 86 19.53 7.80 16.96
C GLY A 86 18.81 9.15 16.89
N ILE A 87 17.53 9.17 16.52
CA ILE A 87 16.71 10.38 16.41
C ILE A 87 15.87 10.57 17.68
N ALA A 88 15.93 11.76 18.28
CA ALA A 88 15.16 12.10 19.47
C ALA A 88 13.67 12.28 19.10
N ALA A 89 12.85 11.30 19.43
CA ALA A 89 11.42 11.28 19.21
C ALA A 89 10.65 10.80 20.44
N ALA A 90 9.38 11.20 20.55
CA ALA A 90 8.45 10.74 21.57
C ALA A 90 7.03 10.66 21.00
N GLU A 91 6.14 9.97 21.72
CA GLU A 91 4.71 9.94 21.41
C GLU A 91 3.90 10.48 22.59
N LEU A 92 2.86 11.23 22.31
CA LEU A 92 1.95 11.80 23.30
C LEU A 92 0.51 11.41 22.93
N ASN A 93 -0.06 10.47 23.69
CA ASN A 93 -1.36 9.88 23.43
C ASN A 93 -2.04 9.42 24.72
N SER A 94 -3.23 8.83 24.63
CA SER A 94 -4.02 8.39 25.79
C SER A 94 -3.44 7.20 26.58
N ASN A 95 -2.39 6.55 26.09
CA ASN A 95 -1.74 5.45 26.80
C ASN A 95 -0.59 5.91 27.70
N ASN A 96 -0.17 7.18 27.60
CA ASN A 96 0.85 7.72 28.49
C ASN A 96 0.26 7.92 29.90
N ASP A 97 1.00 7.56 30.91
CA ASP A 97 0.68 7.96 32.27
C ASP A 97 1.08 9.44 32.53
N SER A 98 0.67 9.97 33.69
CA SER A 98 0.95 11.37 34.06
C SER A 98 2.45 11.68 34.15
N THR A 99 3.27 10.71 34.55
CA THR A 99 4.73 10.85 34.67
C THR A 99 5.37 10.92 33.29
N ASP A 100 4.98 10.02 32.41
CA ASP A 100 5.45 10.01 31.00
C ASP A 100 5.08 11.31 30.28
N GLU A 101 3.83 11.76 30.41
CA GLU A 101 3.39 13.03 29.83
C GLU A 101 4.23 14.21 30.33
N MET A 102 4.52 14.27 31.62
CA MET A 102 5.33 15.35 32.21
C MET A 102 6.77 15.33 31.64
N ILE A 103 7.39 14.16 31.49
CA ILE A 103 8.73 14.01 30.92
C ILE A 103 8.73 14.44 29.46
N ILE A 104 7.74 14.00 28.66
CA ILE A 104 7.62 14.34 27.25
C ILE A 104 7.44 15.85 27.07
N ARG A 105 6.56 16.49 27.83
CA ARG A 105 6.34 17.95 27.80
C ARG A 105 7.61 18.71 28.15
N ARG A 106 8.34 18.29 29.20
CA ARG A 106 9.61 18.91 29.57
C ARG A 106 10.65 18.82 28.43
N ARG A 107 10.78 17.66 27.80
CA ARG A 107 11.70 17.45 26.66
C ARG A 107 11.29 18.25 25.41
N CYS A 108 9.97 18.45 25.18
CA CYS A 108 9.50 19.35 24.14
C CYS A 108 9.89 20.81 24.43
N MET A 109 9.66 21.27 25.66
CA MET A 109 9.94 22.65 26.08
C MET A 109 11.45 22.97 26.07
N SER A 110 12.31 21.99 26.40
CA SER A 110 13.77 22.15 26.33
C SER A 110 14.32 22.10 24.90
N GLY A 111 13.50 21.71 23.91
CA GLY A 111 13.93 21.52 22.52
C GLY A 111 14.74 20.25 22.27
N ASP A 112 14.70 19.28 23.21
CA ASP A 112 15.42 18.00 23.11
C ASP A 112 14.75 17.01 22.11
N LEU A 113 13.51 17.28 21.68
CA LEU A 113 12.80 16.43 20.74
C LEU A 113 12.81 17.04 19.33
N LYS A 114 13.17 16.21 18.35
CA LYS A 114 13.06 16.55 16.94
C LYS A 114 11.68 16.24 16.36
N LEU A 115 11.06 15.16 16.83
CA LEU A 115 9.69 14.76 16.42
C LEU A 115 8.86 14.40 17.65
N ILE A 116 7.60 14.83 17.66
CA ILE A 116 6.58 14.35 18.59
C ILE A 116 5.39 13.82 17.77
N TYR A 117 5.00 12.58 18.06
CA TYR A 117 3.81 11.94 17.49
C TYR A 117 2.64 12.14 18.43
N VAL A 118 1.50 12.56 17.89
CA VAL A 118 0.30 12.85 18.70
C VAL A 118 -0.96 12.31 18.05
N SER A 119 -1.95 11.93 18.86
CA SER A 119 -3.29 11.68 18.34
C SER A 119 -4.00 13.01 18.03
N PRO A 120 -5.00 13.03 17.12
CA PRO A 120 -5.70 14.27 16.78
C PRO A 120 -6.35 14.94 18.00
N GLU A 121 -6.96 14.16 18.90
CA GLU A 121 -7.59 14.67 20.12
C GLU A 121 -6.58 15.31 21.06
N LYS A 122 -5.42 14.63 21.22
CA LYS A 122 -4.35 15.12 22.07
C LYS A 122 -3.70 16.37 21.48
N LEU A 123 -3.53 16.45 20.15
CA LEU A 123 -3.04 17.67 19.51
C LEU A 123 -3.92 18.86 19.88
N ILE A 124 -5.25 18.75 19.65
CA ILE A 124 -6.18 19.87 19.86
C ILE A 124 -6.17 20.30 21.34
N SER A 125 -6.19 19.36 22.26
CA SER A 125 -6.16 19.66 23.70
C SER A 125 -4.84 20.30 24.16
N GLU A 126 -3.73 20.03 23.48
CA GLU A 126 -2.39 20.51 23.87
C GLU A 126 -1.97 21.81 23.13
N ILE A 127 -2.73 22.28 22.15
CA ILE A 127 -2.42 23.55 21.47
C ILE A 127 -2.19 24.68 22.47
N PRO A 128 -3.11 24.98 23.44
CA PRO A 128 -2.93 26.12 24.32
C PRO A 128 -1.84 25.94 25.38
N PHE A 129 -1.47 24.71 25.72
CA PHE A 129 -0.58 24.42 26.85
C PHE A 129 0.85 24.10 26.42
N LEU A 130 1.02 23.24 25.39
CA LEU A 130 2.33 22.78 24.96
C LEU A 130 2.75 23.41 23.64
N PHE A 131 1.92 23.26 22.59
CA PHE A 131 2.33 23.57 21.23
C PHE A 131 2.46 25.06 20.96
N SER A 132 1.70 25.94 21.64
CA SER A 132 1.86 27.40 21.55
C SER A 132 3.12 27.92 22.26
N ASN A 133 3.76 27.11 23.10
CA ASN A 133 4.93 27.50 23.89
C ASN A 133 6.25 26.91 23.38
N ILE A 134 6.24 26.20 22.27
CA ILE A 134 7.44 25.63 21.64
C ILE A 134 7.58 26.09 20.20
N LYS A 135 8.81 26.03 19.69
CA LYS A 135 9.05 26.28 18.27
C LYS A 135 8.71 25.04 17.45
N ILE A 136 7.64 25.13 16.64
CA ILE A 136 7.23 24.04 15.73
C ILE A 136 7.90 24.25 14.37
N SER A 137 8.53 23.20 13.85
CA SER A 137 9.19 23.23 12.53
C SER A 137 8.23 22.93 11.38
N LEU A 138 7.31 21.98 11.58
CA LEU A 138 6.27 21.58 10.63
C LEU A 138 5.18 20.77 11.31
N PHE A 139 4.01 20.67 10.70
CA PHE A 139 3.00 19.67 10.99
C PHE A 139 2.97 18.61 9.91
N ALA A 140 3.00 17.32 10.29
CA ALA A 140 2.79 16.20 9.38
C ALA A 140 1.48 15.50 9.75
N ILE A 141 0.53 15.46 8.80
CA ILE A 141 -0.75 14.78 8.98
C ILE A 141 -0.68 13.45 8.26
N ASP A 142 -0.40 12.39 9.00
CA ASP A 142 -0.34 11.05 8.43
C ASP A 142 -1.75 10.47 8.26
N GLU A 143 -1.91 9.57 7.29
CA GLU A 143 -3.20 9.00 6.86
C GLU A 143 -4.28 10.09 6.65
N ALA A 144 -3.90 11.18 5.98
CA ALA A 144 -4.74 12.35 5.79
C ALA A 144 -6.11 12.07 5.12
N HIS A 145 -6.28 10.89 4.49
CA HIS A 145 -7.58 10.45 3.97
C HIS A 145 -8.65 10.29 5.06
N CYS A 146 -8.24 10.13 6.33
CA CYS A 146 -9.16 10.06 7.47
C CYS A 146 -9.95 11.36 7.70
N ILE A 147 -9.52 12.49 7.13
CA ILE A 147 -10.22 13.78 7.24
C ILE A 147 -11.50 13.82 6.40
N SER A 148 -11.54 13.05 5.31
CA SER A 148 -12.60 13.10 4.32
C SER A 148 -13.68 12.06 4.58
N GLN A 149 -14.95 12.48 4.58
CA GLN A 149 -16.09 11.57 4.63
C GLN A 149 -16.17 10.63 3.41
N TRP A 150 -15.54 10.99 2.31
CA TRP A 150 -15.40 10.17 1.09
C TRP A 150 -14.22 9.20 1.17
N GLY A 151 -13.36 9.36 2.16
CA GLY A 151 -12.25 8.44 2.45
C GLY A 151 -12.77 7.06 2.86
N HIS A 152 -11.90 6.08 2.80
CA HIS A 152 -12.26 4.69 3.16
C HIS A 152 -12.23 4.42 4.67
N ASP A 153 -11.71 5.36 5.48
CA ASP A 153 -11.61 5.31 6.94
C ASP A 153 -11.77 6.70 7.55
N PHE A 154 -12.96 7.27 7.40
CA PHE A 154 -13.27 8.60 7.97
C PHE A 154 -13.22 8.57 9.50
N ARG A 155 -12.59 9.62 10.07
CA ARG A 155 -12.50 9.83 11.52
C ARG A 155 -12.94 11.25 11.86
N PRO A 156 -14.00 11.43 12.66
CA PRO A 156 -14.52 12.76 13.01
C PRO A 156 -13.47 13.68 13.65
N GLU A 157 -12.54 13.11 14.42
CA GLU A 157 -11.49 13.86 15.11
C GLU A 157 -10.52 14.52 14.12
N TYR A 158 -10.29 13.90 12.95
CA TYR A 158 -9.47 14.47 11.89
C TYR A 158 -10.08 15.72 11.25
N SER A 159 -11.41 15.85 11.23
CA SER A 159 -12.07 17.03 10.66
C SER A 159 -11.80 18.32 11.45
N GLN A 160 -11.36 18.20 12.71
CA GLN A 160 -11.01 19.33 13.55
C GLN A 160 -9.58 19.85 13.31
N LEU A 161 -8.76 19.13 12.55
CA LEU A 161 -7.35 19.51 12.31
C LEU A 161 -7.19 20.81 11.50
N GLY A 162 -8.24 21.31 10.87
CA GLY A 162 -8.25 22.65 10.25
C GLY A 162 -7.89 23.77 11.22
N THR A 163 -8.16 23.60 12.52
CA THR A 163 -7.80 24.57 13.57
C THR A 163 -6.29 24.78 13.74
N ILE A 164 -5.46 23.87 13.24
CA ILE A 164 -3.99 24.05 13.20
C ILE A 164 -3.66 25.38 12.50
N ARG A 165 -4.35 25.71 11.41
CA ARG A 165 -4.07 26.90 10.62
C ARG A 165 -4.44 28.20 11.36
N GLU A 166 -5.44 28.15 12.23
CA GLU A 166 -5.86 29.29 13.05
C GLU A 166 -4.77 29.70 14.08
N HIS A 167 -4.10 28.70 14.65
CA HIS A 167 -3.06 28.91 15.67
C HIS A 167 -1.63 29.03 15.09
N PHE A 168 -1.37 28.40 13.94
CA PHE A 168 -0.04 28.27 13.35
C PHE A 168 -0.02 28.65 11.86
N ALA A 169 -0.42 29.87 11.53
CA ALA A 169 -0.63 30.35 10.16
C ALA A 169 0.59 30.17 9.23
N HIS A 170 1.82 30.23 9.77
CA HIS A 170 3.07 30.23 9.00
C HIS A 170 3.86 28.92 9.08
N VAL A 171 3.36 27.92 9.83
CA VAL A 171 4.03 26.64 9.93
C VAL A 171 3.57 25.73 8.78
N PRO A 172 4.49 25.14 7.98
CA PRO A 172 4.11 24.29 6.86
C PRO A 172 3.39 23.03 7.33
N ILE A 173 2.36 22.65 6.57
CA ILE A 173 1.61 21.40 6.78
C ILE A 173 1.93 20.45 5.62
N ILE A 174 2.41 19.26 5.94
CA ILE A 174 2.53 18.17 4.99
C ILE A 174 1.46 17.11 5.30
N ALA A 175 0.49 16.95 4.42
CA ALA A 175 -0.55 15.92 4.52
C ALA A 175 -0.18 14.71 3.67
N LEU A 176 -0.16 13.51 4.27
CA LEU A 176 0.32 12.30 3.60
C LEU A 176 -0.76 11.21 3.63
N THR A 177 -0.92 10.52 2.50
CA THR A 177 -1.81 9.35 2.42
C THR A 177 -1.32 8.36 1.35
N ALA A 178 -1.67 7.09 1.53
CA ALA A 178 -1.40 6.06 0.53
C ALA A 178 -2.48 6.00 -0.55
N THR A 179 -3.71 6.38 -0.23
CA THR A 179 -4.89 6.18 -1.08
C THR A 179 -5.82 7.38 -0.96
N ALA A 180 -6.01 8.12 -2.03
CA ALA A 180 -7.03 9.14 -2.13
C ALA A 180 -7.42 9.34 -3.60
N ASP A 181 -8.71 9.23 -3.90
CA ASP A 181 -9.26 9.62 -5.18
C ASP A 181 -9.29 11.16 -5.34
N LYS A 182 -9.73 11.63 -6.49
CA LYS A 182 -9.74 13.07 -6.78
C LYS A 182 -10.62 13.87 -5.80
N ILE A 183 -11.73 13.30 -5.37
CA ILE A 183 -12.68 13.94 -4.45
C ILE A 183 -12.07 14.05 -3.06
N THR A 184 -11.53 12.96 -2.55
CA THR A 184 -10.83 12.92 -1.27
C THR A 184 -9.64 13.89 -1.22
N ARG A 185 -8.86 14.01 -2.32
CA ARG A 185 -7.74 14.98 -2.42
C ARG A 185 -8.23 16.42 -2.27
N GLN A 186 -9.30 16.79 -2.98
CA GLN A 186 -9.88 18.14 -2.90
C GLN A 186 -10.40 18.45 -1.51
N ASP A 187 -11.00 17.46 -0.87
CA ASP A 187 -11.54 17.59 0.49
C ASP A 187 -10.42 17.76 1.53
N ILE A 188 -9.33 16.99 1.45
CA ILE A 188 -8.14 17.15 2.29
C ILE A 188 -7.57 18.57 2.18
N VAL A 189 -7.36 19.05 0.93
CA VAL A 189 -6.82 20.40 0.69
C VAL A 189 -7.72 21.46 1.31
N LYS A 190 -9.04 21.33 1.14
CA LYS A 190 -10.03 22.26 1.66
C LYS A 190 -10.06 22.26 3.19
N GLN A 191 -10.14 21.09 3.82
CA GLN A 191 -10.32 20.97 5.27
C GLN A 191 -9.06 21.34 6.07
N LEU A 192 -7.87 21.08 5.53
CA LEU A 192 -6.59 21.49 6.15
C LEU A 192 -6.15 22.89 5.72
N HIS A 193 -6.91 23.57 4.88
CA HIS A 193 -6.53 24.89 4.32
C HIS A 193 -5.13 24.90 3.70
N LEU A 194 -4.79 23.84 2.95
CA LEU A 194 -3.47 23.72 2.34
C LEU A 194 -3.32 24.71 1.17
N ASN A 195 -2.23 25.47 1.20
CA ASN A 195 -1.85 26.37 0.13
C ASN A 195 -0.49 25.97 -0.45
N GLY A 196 -0.47 24.88 -1.21
CA GLY A 196 0.77 24.34 -1.73
C GLY A 196 0.57 23.31 -2.83
N LYS A 197 1.62 22.54 -3.12
CA LYS A 197 1.65 21.56 -4.21
C LYS A 197 1.09 20.21 -3.80
N THR A 198 0.44 19.55 -4.75
CA THR A 198 0.06 18.13 -4.63
C THR A 198 1.08 17.28 -5.38
N PHE A 199 1.71 16.35 -4.66
CA PHE A 199 2.64 15.37 -5.21
C PHE A 199 1.96 14.00 -5.27
N VAL A 200 1.96 13.40 -6.45
CA VAL A 200 1.44 12.04 -6.66
C VAL A 200 2.59 11.17 -7.12
N SER A 201 2.99 10.21 -6.31
CA SER A 201 3.97 9.20 -6.69
C SER A 201 3.28 8.01 -7.34
N SER A 202 4.02 7.25 -8.14
CA SER A 202 3.49 6.05 -8.77
C SER A 202 2.94 5.07 -7.72
N PHE A 203 1.78 4.49 -8.04
CA PHE A 203 1.19 3.40 -7.27
C PHE A 203 1.81 2.04 -7.61
N ASP A 204 2.77 2.01 -8.52
CA ASP A 204 3.42 0.77 -8.89
C ASP A 204 4.31 0.20 -7.77
N ARG A 205 4.10 -1.06 -7.49
CA ARG A 205 4.87 -1.86 -6.54
C ARG A 205 5.45 -3.06 -7.29
N PRO A 206 6.53 -2.86 -8.10
CA PRO A 206 7.07 -3.90 -8.98
C PRO A 206 7.57 -5.13 -8.23
N ASN A 207 7.89 -5.01 -6.96
CA ASN A 207 8.31 -6.10 -6.10
C ASN A 207 7.16 -7.02 -5.62
N LEU A 208 5.88 -6.65 -5.84
CA LEU A 208 4.75 -7.50 -5.48
C LEU A 208 4.32 -8.36 -6.67
N SER A 209 4.22 -9.67 -6.50
CA SER A 209 3.51 -10.53 -7.44
C SER A 209 2.01 -10.48 -7.15
N LEU A 210 1.17 -10.47 -8.18
CA LEU A 210 -0.28 -10.37 -8.05
C LEU A 210 -0.92 -11.62 -8.66
N SER A 211 -1.70 -12.36 -7.87
CA SER A 211 -2.40 -13.54 -8.37
C SER A 211 -3.82 -13.67 -7.82
N VAL A 212 -4.73 -14.13 -8.67
CA VAL A 212 -6.13 -14.40 -8.31
C VAL A 212 -6.45 -15.86 -8.55
N ARG A 213 -7.04 -16.52 -7.54
CA ARG A 213 -7.52 -17.89 -7.61
C ARG A 213 -9.03 -17.92 -7.50
N ARG A 214 -9.67 -18.41 -8.53
CA ARG A 214 -11.14 -18.47 -8.61
C ARG A 214 -11.65 -19.83 -8.19
N GLY A 215 -12.79 -19.83 -7.48
CA GLY A 215 -13.45 -21.05 -7.03
C GLY A 215 -12.69 -21.78 -5.92
N GLY A 216 -12.97 -23.07 -5.79
CA GLY A 216 -12.38 -23.94 -4.78
C GLY A 216 -13.19 -24.05 -3.50
N THR A 217 -13.24 -25.27 -2.96
CA THR A 217 -13.82 -25.57 -1.65
C THR A 217 -12.94 -25.04 -0.52
N LYS A 218 -13.48 -24.98 0.68
CA LYS A 218 -12.73 -24.63 1.89
C LYS A 218 -11.47 -25.49 2.05
N GLN A 219 -11.58 -26.81 1.79
CA GLN A 219 -10.44 -27.74 1.91
C GLN A 219 -9.36 -27.47 0.88
N GLU A 220 -9.72 -27.18 -0.37
CA GLU A 220 -8.79 -26.85 -1.43
C GLU A 220 -8.05 -25.52 -1.15
N LYS A 221 -8.77 -24.50 -0.64
CA LYS A 221 -8.14 -23.23 -0.20
C LYS A 221 -7.11 -23.50 0.90
N LEU A 222 -7.46 -24.23 1.95
CA LEU A 222 -6.56 -24.56 3.05
C LEU A 222 -5.37 -25.40 2.61
N HIS A 223 -5.58 -26.39 1.73
CA HIS A 223 -4.51 -27.19 1.15
C HIS A 223 -3.53 -26.33 0.34
N TYR A 224 -4.05 -25.41 -0.48
CA TYR A 224 -3.22 -24.47 -1.22
C TYR A 224 -2.39 -23.59 -0.28
N ILE A 225 -3.03 -22.97 0.72
CA ILE A 225 -2.36 -22.10 1.70
C ILE A 225 -1.24 -22.86 2.41
N TYR A 226 -1.51 -24.09 2.87
CA TYR A 226 -0.50 -24.91 3.51
C TYR A 226 0.71 -25.19 2.59
N ARG A 227 0.46 -25.59 1.34
CA ARG A 227 1.54 -25.82 0.37
C ARG A 227 2.32 -24.53 0.05
N PHE A 228 1.60 -23.41 -0.03
CA PHE A 228 2.20 -22.10 -0.27
C PHE A 228 3.16 -21.74 0.87
N ILE A 229 2.72 -21.82 2.13
CA ILE A 229 3.56 -21.51 3.31
C ILE A 229 4.79 -22.42 3.38
N ASN A 230 4.63 -23.71 3.09
CA ASN A 230 5.78 -24.64 3.04
C ASN A 230 6.78 -24.32 1.92
N GLY A 231 6.34 -23.68 0.85
CA GLY A 231 7.21 -23.12 -0.19
C GLY A 231 7.95 -21.84 0.23
N HIS A 232 7.58 -21.24 1.38
CA HIS A 232 8.13 -20.01 1.94
C HIS A 232 8.60 -20.22 3.38
N PRO A 233 9.57 -21.14 3.62
CA PRO A 233 9.99 -21.49 4.97
C PRO A 233 10.62 -20.29 5.69
N GLY A 234 10.13 -20.00 6.90
CA GLY A 234 10.60 -18.90 7.73
C GLY A 234 10.11 -17.51 7.31
N ASP A 235 9.41 -17.38 6.20
CA ASP A 235 8.84 -16.11 5.74
C ASP A 235 7.59 -15.74 6.55
N ALA A 236 7.52 -14.51 7.04
CA ALA A 236 6.34 -13.98 7.72
C ALA A 236 5.24 -13.61 6.71
N GLY A 237 3.99 -13.89 7.07
CA GLY A 237 2.86 -13.57 6.21
C GLY A 237 1.54 -13.28 6.91
N ILE A 238 0.61 -12.70 6.17
CA ILE A 238 -0.71 -12.31 6.65
C ILE A 238 -1.79 -12.98 5.80
N ILE A 239 -2.82 -13.53 6.46
CA ILE A 239 -4.02 -14.07 5.79
C ILE A 239 -5.22 -13.25 6.20
N TYR A 240 -5.79 -12.48 5.26
CA TYR A 240 -6.99 -11.70 5.50
C TYR A 240 -8.26 -12.52 5.31
N CYS A 241 -9.14 -12.48 6.30
CA CYS A 241 -10.43 -13.15 6.32
C CYS A 241 -11.56 -12.14 6.52
N LEU A 242 -12.73 -12.41 5.94
CA LEU A 242 -13.90 -11.54 6.04
C LEU A 242 -14.56 -11.57 7.43
N SER A 243 -14.50 -12.70 8.14
CA SER A 243 -15.17 -12.89 9.44
C SER A 243 -14.22 -13.39 10.52
N ARG A 244 -14.57 -13.09 11.81
CA ARG A 244 -13.87 -13.61 13.00
C ARG A 244 -13.78 -15.13 12.97
N LYS A 245 -14.90 -15.80 12.68
CA LYS A 245 -15.00 -17.25 12.57
C LYS A 245 -14.02 -17.85 11.54
N ASN A 246 -13.90 -17.23 10.36
CA ASN A 246 -12.94 -17.70 9.35
C ASN A 246 -11.49 -17.46 9.82
N THR A 247 -11.23 -16.36 10.49
CA THR A 247 -9.91 -16.02 11.04
C THR A 247 -9.42 -17.07 12.03
N GLU A 248 -10.25 -17.40 13.01
CA GLU A 248 -9.95 -18.42 14.03
C GLU A 248 -9.80 -19.82 13.40
N MET A 249 -10.71 -20.15 12.50
CA MET A 249 -10.71 -21.45 11.80
C MET A 249 -9.44 -21.65 10.97
N VAL A 250 -9.03 -20.65 10.17
CA VAL A 250 -7.81 -20.76 9.35
C VAL A 250 -6.59 -20.87 10.24
N ALA A 251 -6.48 -20.05 11.30
CA ALA A 251 -5.37 -20.12 12.25
C ALA A 251 -5.28 -21.49 12.94
N MET A 252 -6.42 -22.06 13.36
CA MET A 252 -6.48 -23.38 14.00
C MET A 252 -6.04 -24.50 13.03
N GLU A 253 -6.51 -24.50 11.79
CA GLU A 253 -6.14 -25.51 10.80
C GLU A 253 -4.65 -25.46 10.43
N LEU A 254 -4.06 -24.24 10.37
CA LEU A 254 -2.62 -24.07 10.18
C LEU A 254 -1.81 -24.59 11.38
N LYS A 255 -2.25 -24.29 12.61
CA LYS A 255 -1.62 -24.83 13.84
C LYS A 255 -1.62 -26.36 13.87
N LYS A 256 -2.74 -27.02 13.48
CA LYS A 256 -2.81 -28.49 13.36
C LYS A 256 -1.77 -29.07 12.40
N LYS A 257 -1.31 -28.26 11.43
CA LYS A 257 -0.28 -28.65 10.47
C LYS A 257 1.13 -28.22 10.88
N GLY A 258 1.31 -27.78 12.14
CA GLY A 258 2.61 -27.36 12.68
C GLY A 258 3.07 -25.97 12.27
N ILE A 259 2.21 -25.14 11.64
CA ILE A 259 2.54 -23.76 11.31
C ILE A 259 2.25 -22.87 12.51
N ASN A 260 3.23 -22.02 12.87
CA ASN A 260 3.07 -21.06 13.95
C ASN A 260 2.19 -19.88 13.49
N ALA A 261 0.87 -20.03 13.65
CA ALA A 261 -0.15 -19.08 13.23
C ALA A 261 -0.91 -18.52 14.43
N ALA A 262 -1.38 -17.27 14.34
CA ALA A 262 -2.25 -16.65 15.34
C ALA A 262 -3.46 -15.99 14.68
N ALA A 263 -4.62 -16.00 15.37
CA ALA A 263 -5.80 -15.25 14.94
C ALA A 263 -5.75 -13.82 15.50
N TYR A 264 -6.25 -12.85 14.71
CA TYR A 264 -6.35 -11.45 15.12
C TYR A 264 -7.65 -10.81 14.59
N HIS A 265 -8.50 -10.34 15.48
CA HIS A 265 -9.76 -9.66 15.12
C HIS A 265 -10.28 -8.79 16.28
N ALA A 266 -11.20 -7.89 16.01
CA ALA A 266 -11.75 -6.96 17.01
C ALA A 266 -12.51 -7.62 18.18
N GLY A 267 -12.82 -8.92 18.10
CA GLY A 267 -13.45 -9.69 19.19
C GLY A 267 -12.46 -10.20 20.25
N LEU A 268 -11.15 -10.09 20.02
CA LEU A 268 -10.12 -10.39 21.02
C LEU A 268 -10.00 -9.21 22.01
N SER A 269 -9.56 -9.49 23.24
CA SER A 269 -9.25 -8.45 24.22
C SER A 269 -8.12 -7.53 23.72
N THR A 270 -7.97 -6.38 24.35
CA THR A 270 -6.89 -5.44 23.99
C THR A 270 -5.52 -6.06 24.23
N GLU A 271 -5.37 -6.80 25.34
CA GLU A 271 -4.15 -7.50 25.72
C GLU A 271 -3.79 -8.62 24.74
N GLU A 272 -4.78 -9.41 24.33
CA GLU A 272 -4.58 -10.47 23.35
C GLU A 272 -4.15 -9.88 21.99
N ARG A 273 -4.80 -8.80 21.55
CA ARG A 273 -4.43 -8.11 20.30
C ARG A 273 -3.00 -7.57 20.37
N ALA A 274 -2.64 -6.90 21.45
CA ALA A 274 -1.29 -6.40 21.67
C ALA A 274 -0.26 -7.53 21.67
N SER A 275 -0.54 -8.64 22.37
CA SER A 275 0.33 -9.81 22.43
C SER A 275 0.56 -10.45 21.05
N VAL A 276 -0.50 -10.65 20.24
CA VAL A 276 -0.36 -11.22 18.90
C VAL A 276 0.44 -10.28 17.99
N GLN A 277 0.18 -8.99 18.05
CA GLN A 277 0.89 -7.98 17.26
C GLN A 277 2.39 -7.94 17.61
N GLU A 278 2.71 -7.91 18.90
CA GLU A 278 4.09 -7.90 19.36
C GLU A 278 4.84 -9.18 18.98
N ARG A 279 4.24 -10.33 19.21
CA ARG A 279 4.83 -11.62 18.83
C ARG A 279 5.05 -11.75 17.32
N PHE A 280 4.17 -11.17 16.50
CA PHE A 280 4.35 -11.14 15.05
C PHE A 280 5.50 -10.21 14.65
N LYS A 281 5.65 -9.05 15.29
CA LYS A 281 6.76 -8.13 15.07
C LYS A 281 8.11 -8.76 15.45
N MET A 282 8.15 -9.48 16.56
CA MET A 282 9.34 -10.17 17.08
C MET A 282 9.67 -11.50 16.36
N ASP A 283 9.03 -11.80 15.24
CA ASP A 283 9.18 -13.08 14.50
C ASP A 283 8.88 -14.34 15.36
N GLN A 284 8.10 -14.17 16.44
CA GLN A 284 7.64 -15.28 17.29
C GLN A 284 6.36 -15.93 16.77
N VAL A 285 5.63 -15.25 15.89
CA VAL A 285 4.51 -15.77 15.11
C VAL A 285 4.83 -15.59 13.64
N GLN A 286 4.75 -16.67 12.86
CA GLN A 286 5.05 -16.65 11.43
C GLN A 286 3.87 -16.13 10.61
N VAL A 287 2.66 -16.54 10.96
CA VAL A 287 1.44 -16.26 10.19
C VAL A 287 0.38 -15.62 11.06
N VAL A 288 -0.11 -14.45 10.66
CA VAL A 288 -1.30 -13.85 11.29
C VAL A 288 -2.49 -14.03 10.36
N CYS A 289 -3.52 -14.75 10.85
CA CYS A 289 -4.82 -14.80 10.22
C CYS A 289 -5.67 -13.68 10.81
N ALA A 290 -6.18 -12.77 9.98
CA ALA A 290 -6.76 -11.53 10.51
C ALA A 290 -8.00 -11.08 9.74
N THR A 291 -8.88 -10.32 10.44
CA THR A 291 -9.83 -9.43 9.77
C THR A 291 -9.13 -8.10 9.44
N ILE A 292 -9.87 -7.18 8.81
CA ILE A 292 -9.41 -5.80 8.54
C ILE A 292 -8.93 -5.07 9.81
N ALA A 293 -9.27 -5.55 11.02
CA ALA A 293 -8.79 -5.01 12.28
C ALA A 293 -7.25 -5.11 12.43
N PHE A 294 -6.60 -6.08 11.76
CA PHE A 294 -5.15 -6.18 11.63
C PHE A 294 -4.71 -5.33 10.43
N GLY A 295 -4.94 -4.04 10.56
CA GLY A 295 -4.82 -3.11 9.46
C GLY A 295 -3.81 -2.02 9.73
N MET A 296 -4.31 -0.79 9.86
CA MET A 296 -3.47 0.37 10.18
C MET A 296 -2.67 0.10 11.46
N GLY A 297 -1.39 0.50 11.49
CA GLY A 297 -0.52 0.33 12.66
C GLY A 297 0.47 -0.84 12.61
N ILE A 298 0.51 -1.62 11.52
CA ILE A 298 1.52 -2.66 11.38
C ILE A 298 2.59 -2.19 10.40
N ASP A 299 3.77 -1.91 10.93
CA ASP A 299 4.93 -1.47 10.15
C ASP A 299 6.05 -2.52 10.15
N LYS A 300 5.70 -3.78 9.95
CA LYS A 300 6.66 -4.87 9.77
C LYS A 300 7.17 -4.89 8.33
N GLY A 301 8.43 -4.50 8.10
CA GLY A 301 9.03 -4.35 6.77
C GLY A 301 9.18 -5.67 6.00
N ASN A 302 9.40 -6.77 6.71
CA ASN A 302 9.78 -8.08 6.15
C ASN A 302 8.62 -9.08 6.01
N VAL A 303 7.39 -8.61 5.83
CA VAL A 303 6.27 -9.48 5.43
C VAL A 303 6.50 -9.92 3.97
N ARG A 304 6.62 -11.22 3.75
CA ARG A 304 6.97 -11.77 2.42
C ARG A 304 5.76 -12.15 1.59
N TRP A 305 4.58 -12.29 2.20
CA TRP A 305 3.37 -12.61 1.45
C TRP A 305 2.10 -12.16 2.17
N VAL A 306 1.07 -11.87 1.36
CA VAL A 306 -0.29 -11.57 1.82
C VAL A 306 -1.27 -12.44 1.05
N ILE A 307 -2.13 -13.15 1.76
CA ILE A 307 -3.19 -13.97 1.18
C ILE A 307 -4.55 -13.42 1.62
N HIS A 308 -5.44 -13.18 0.67
CA HIS A 308 -6.84 -12.91 0.93
C HIS A 308 -7.64 -14.21 0.83
N TYR A 309 -8.06 -14.74 1.97
CA TYR A 309 -8.92 -15.94 2.03
C TYR A 309 -10.32 -15.68 1.49
N ASN A 310 -10.80 -14.44 1.62
CA ASN A 310 -12.05 -13.92 1.09
C ASN A 310 -11.81 -12.65 0.26
N LEU A 311 -12.79 -12.29 -0.59
CA LEU A 311 -12.74 -11.06 -1.37
C LEU A 311 -12.75 -9.81 -0.45
N PRO A 312 -11.86 -8.82 -0.63
CA PRO A 312 -11.94 -7.53 0.05
C PRO A 312 -13.15 -6.70 -0.43
N LYS A 313 -13.58 -5.75 0.38
CA LYS A 313 -14.73 -4.90 0.06
C LYS A 313 -14.51 -3.91 -1.10
N SER A 314 -13.25 -3.56 -1.37
CA SER A 314 -12.89 -2.60 -2.42
C SER A 314 -11.44 -2.78 -2.88
N ILE A 315 -11.09 -2.19 -4.03
CA ILE A 315 -9.72 -2.16 -4.56
C ILE A 315 -8.79 -1.38 -3.63
N GLU A 316 -9.26 -0.29 -3.01
CA GLU A 316 -8.46 0.51 -2.07
C GLU A 316 -8.07 -0.31 -0.84
N SER A 317 -9.05 -1.03 -0.24
CA SER A 317 -8.77 -1.94 0.88
C SER A 317 -7.79 -3.03 0.46
N PHE A 318 -8.03 -3.67 -0.69
CA PHE A 318 -7.12 -4.67 -1.25
C PHE A 318 -5.69 -4.13 -1.42
N TYR A 319 -5.56 -2.95 -2.04
CA TYR A 319 -4.27 -2.32 -2.30
C TYR A 319 -3.52 -1.97 -1.00
N GLN A 320 -4.21 -1.46 0.01
CA GLN A 320 -3.64 -1.22 1.33
C GLN A 320 -3.16 -2.50 2.01
N GLU A 321 -3.95 -3.57 1.94
CA GLU A 321 -3.67 -4.84 2.58
C GLU A 321 -2.49 -5.56 1.92
N ILE A 322 -2.44 -5.63 0.59
CA ILE A 322 -1.27 -6.17 -0.13
C ILE A 322 -0.03 -5.28 0.04
N GLY A 323 -0.22 -3.97 0.22
CA GLY A 323 0.85 -3.00 0.46
C GLY A 323 1.66 -3.25 1.74
N ARG A 324 1.20 -4.13 2.63
CA ARG A 324 1.96 -4.56 3.82
C ARG A 324 3.10 -5.50 3.48
N ALA A 325 3.01 -6.21 2.36
CA ALA A 325 4.07 -7.08 1.89
C ALA A 325 5.21 -6.27 1.24
N GLY A 326 6.44 -6.71 1.45
CA GLY A 326 7.62 -6.19 0.77
C GLY A 326 7.85 -4.68 0.96
N ARG A 327 7.60 -4.12 2.13
CA ARG A 327 7.84 -2.69 2.41
C ARG A 327 9.31 -2.32 2.34
N ASP A 328 10.18 -3.26 2.62
CA ASP A 328 11.62 -3.15 2.49
C ASP A 328 12.13 -3.21 1.03
N GLY A 329 11.22 -3.34 0.05
CA GLY A 329 11.55 -3.43 -1.38
C GLY A 329 11.89 -4.84 -1.86
N ALA A 330 12.04 -5.82 -0.97
CA ALA A 330 12.28 -7.21 -1.35
C ALA A 330 11.03 -7.82 -2.03
N PRO A 331 11.20 -8.84 -2.90
CA PRO A 331 10.10 -9.54 -3.55
C PRO A 331 9.11 -10.10 -2.52
N ALA A 332 7.83 -9.98 -2.83
CA ALA A 332 6.75 -10.49 -2.00
C ALA A 332 5.56 -10.96 -2.85
N ASP A 333 4.85 -11.97 -2.36
CA ASP A 333 3.76 -12.62 -3.10
C ASP A 333 2.40 -12.20 -2.56
N THR A 334 1.43 -11.99 -3.47
CA THR A 334 0.05 -11.75 -3.08
C THR A 334 -0.90 -12.71 -3.78
N VAL A 335 -1.82 -13.29 -3.00
CA VAL A 335 -2.82 -14.25 -3.50
C VAL A 335 -4.21 -13.82 -3.05
N LEU A 336 -5.11 -13.67 -4.00
CA LEU A 336 -6.52 -13.38 -3.74
C LEU A 336 -7.37 -14.61 -4.09
N PHE A 337 -8.08 -15.17 -3.12
CA PHE A 337 -9.14 -16.12 -3.40
C PHE A 337 -10.45 -15.38 -3.70
N TYR A 338 -11.09 -15.76 -4.79
CA TYR A 338 -12.36 -15.21 -5.23
C TYR A 338 -13.46 -16.27 -5.23
N SER A 339 -14.58 -15.95 -4.61
CA SER A 339 -15.80 -16.75 -4.67
C SER A 339 -17.04 -15.86 -4.76
N MET A 340 -18.08 -16.33 -5.46
CA MET A 340 -19.36 -15.62 -5.54
C MET A 340 -20.07 -15.52 -4.18
N ALA A 341 -19.83 -16.47 -3.27
CA ALA A 341 -20.35 -16.42 -1.92
C ALA A 341 -19.85 -15.19 -1.14
N ASP A 342 -18.57 -14.83 -1.32
CA ASP A 342 -18.00 -13.63 -0.71
C ASP A 342 -18.68 -12.36 -1.25
N VAL A 343 -18.93 -12.31 -2.57
CA VAL A 343 -19.63 -11.18 -3.21
C VAL A 343 -21.04 -10.99 -2.64
N ILE A 344 -21.79 -12.08 -2.49
CA ILE A 344 -23.15 -12.05 -1.93
C ILE A 344 -23.12 -11.51 -0.48
N GLN A 345 -22.20 -11.99 0.33
CA GLN A 345 -22.05 -11.53 1.71
C GLN A 345 -21.63 -10.04 1.79
N LEU A 346 -20.69 -9.60 0.96
CA LEU A 346 -20.24 -8.22 0.92
C LEU A 346 -21.33 -7.27 0.40
N ARG A 347 -22.20 -7.72 -0.52
CA ARG A 347 -23.38 -6.97 -0.96
C ARG A 347 -24.33 -6.68 0.19
N SER A 348 -24.63 -7.68 1.01
CA SER A 348 -25.48 -7.48 2.20
C SER A 348 -24.90 -6.39 3.12
N PHE A 349 -23.60 -6.44 3.39
CA PHE A 349 -22.94 -5.40 4.19
C PHE A 349 -22.97 -4.01 3.55
N ALA A 350 -22.82 -3.93 2.22
CA ALA A 350 -22.89 -2.67 1.50
C ALA A 350 -24.32 -2.07 1.50
N GLU A 351 -25.35 -2.92 1.43
CA GLU A 351 -26.76 -2.53 1.48
C GLU A 351 -27.17 -1.97 2.83
N GLU A 352 -26.58 -2.46 3.92
CA GLU A 352 -26.82 -2.01 5.30
C GLU A 352 -26.02 -0.75 5.67
N SER A 353 -25.08 -0.33 4.82
CA SER A 353 -24.20 0.81 5.09
C SER A 353 -24.86 2.15 4.78
N GLY A 354 -24.49 3.22 5.51
CA GLY A 354 -24.96 4.59 5.25
C GLY A 354 -24.54 5.17 3.89
N GLN A 355 -23.66 4.47 3.12
CA GLN A 355 -23.16 4.85 1.80
C GLN A 355 -23.36 3.71 0.79
N LYS A 356 -24.56 3.17 0.74
CA LYS A 356 -24.92 1.99 -0.06
C LYS A 356 -24.42 2.06 -1.50
N GLU A 357 -24.74 3.10 -2.24
CA GLU A 357 -24.42 3.21 -3.69
C GLU A 357 -22.92 3.21 -3.93
N VAL A 358 -22.16 3.96 -3.13
CA VAL A 358 -20.70 4.05 -3.22
C VAL A 358 -20.06 2.70 -2.90
N ASN A 359 -20.49 2.04 -1.83
CA ASN A 359 -19.93 0.75 -1.41
C ASN A 359 -20.27 -0.37 -2.40
N MET A 360 -21.46 -0.35 -2.99
CA MET A 360 -21.87 -1.29 -4.04
C MET A 360 -21.01 -1.14 -5.30
N GLU A 361 -20.71 0.10 -5.71
CA GLU A 361 -19.87 0.33 -6.89
C GLU A 361 -18.39 -0.06 -6.62
N LYS A 362 -17.87 0.24 -5.43
CA LYS A 362 -16.52 -0.20 -5.01
C LYS A 362 -16.40 -1.74 -5.00
N LEU A 363 -17.41 -2.42 -4.47
CA LEU A 363 -17.46 -3.89 -4.49
C LEU A 363 -17.52 -4.44 -5.92
N LYS A 364 -18.31 -3.82 -6.79
CA LYS A 364 -18.38 -4.18 -8.21
C LYS A 364 -17.01 -4.08 -8.88
N ARG A 365 -16.24 -2.99 -8.64
CA ARG A 365 -14.88 -2.84 -9.16
C ARG A 365 -13.94 -3.91 -8.65
N MET A 366 -14.05 -4.29 -7.38
CA MET A 366 -13.26 -5.37 -6.81
C MET A 366 -13.61 -6.74 -7.43
N GLN A 367 -14.89 -6.98 -7.68
CA GLN A 367 -15.35 -8.18 -8.41
C GLN A 367 -14.79 -8.20 -9.84
N GLU A 368 -14.91 -7.09 -10.58
CA GLU A 368 -14.39 -6.92 -11.93
C GLU A 368 -12.86 -7.17 -11.98
N TYR A 369 -12.10 -6.65 -10.99
CA TYR A 369 -10.69 -6.96 -10.85
C TYR A 369 -10.41 -8.46 -10.69
N ALA A 370 -11.15 -9.13 -9.82
CA ALA A 370 -10.97 -10.56 -9.55
C ALA A 370 -11.35 -11.43 -10.77
N GLU A 371 -12.35 -11.03 -11.55
CA GLU A 371 -12.84 -11.74 -12.74
C GLU A 371 -12.10 -11.39 -14.03
N SER A 372 -11.25 -10.36 -13.99
CA SER A 372 -10.56 -9.86 -15.19
C SER A 372 -9.55 -10.85 -15.75
N ARG A 373 -9.33 -10.73 -17.08
CA ARG A 373 -8.26 -11.39 -17.83
C ARG A 373 -7.23 -10.38 -18.37
N VAL A 374 -7.29 -9.12 -17.90
CA VAL A 374 -6.29 -8.08 -18.17
C VAL A 374 -5.22 -8.14 -17.07
N CYS A 375 -4.02 -7.67 -17.36
CA CYS A 375 -2.91 -7.59 -16.42
C CYS A 375 -3.36 -6.96 -15.09
N ARG A 376 -3.16 -7.66 -13.98
CA ARG A 376 -3.60 -7.24 -12.62
C ARG A 376 -3.04 -5.88 -12.24
N ARG A 377 -1.77 -5.65 -12.51
CA ARG A 377 -1.10 -4.39 -12.20
C ARG A 377 -1.65 -3.22 -12.99
N ARG A 378 -1.87 -3.43 -14.28
CA ARG A 378 -2.44 -2.42 -15.15
C ARG A 378 -3.82 -1.96 -14.67
N ILE A 379 -4.66 -2.89 -14.19
CA ILE A 379 -5.96 -2.55 -13.62
C ILE A 379 -5.81 -1.68 -12.37
N LEU A 380 -4.91 -2.06 -11.44
CA LEU A 380 -4.69 -1.31 -10.21
C LEU A 380 -4.18 0.12 -10.50
N LEU A 381 -3.19 0.26 -11.38
CA LEU A 381 -2.63 1.57 -11.73
C LEU A 381 -3.69 2.47 -12.37
N ASN A 382 -4.42 1.97 -13.36
CA ASN A 382 -5.51 2.71 -14.00
C ASN A 382 -6.63 3.09 -13.03
N TYR A 383 -6.95 2.22 -12.06
CA TYR A 383 -7.92 2.52 -11.01
C TYR A 383 -7.51 3.75 -10.18
N PHE A 384 -6.23 3.87 -9.84
CA PHE A 384 -5.71 5.03 -9.11
C PHE A 384 -5.40 6.24 -10.00
N GLY A 385 -5.71 6.15 -11.30
CA GLY A 385 -5.55 7.23 -12.28
C GLY A 385 -4.14 7.39 -12.82
N GLU A 386 -3.30 6.35 -12.67
CA GLU A 386 -1.98 6.28 -13.29
C GLU A 386 -2.08 5.59 -14.65
N GLU A 387 -1.53 6.20 -15.68
CA GLU A 387 -1.58 5.64 -17.05
C GLU A 387 -0.61 4.46 -17.17
N ALA A 388 -1.15 3.24 -17.28
CA ALA A 388 -0.39 2.02 -17.48
C ALA A 388 -0.58 1.51 -18.92
N THR A 389 0.43 1.67 -19.75
CA THR A 389 0.38 1.36 -21.20
C THR A 389 0.80 -0.06 -21.53
N HIS A 390 1.50 -0.75 -20.63
CA HIS A 390 2.04 -2.10 -20.84
C HIS A 390 1.72 -3.05 -19.69
N ASP A 391 1.78 -4.33 -19.97
CA ASP A 391 1.55 -5.39 -18.99
C ASP A 391 2.80 -5.63 -18.14
N CYS A 392 2.62 -6.07 -16.88
CA CYS A 392 3.73 -6.19 -15.92
C CYS A 392 4.65 -7.39 -16.14
N GLY A 393 4.24 -8.38 -16.94
CA GLY A 393 5.02 -9.57 -17.26
C GLY A 393 5.04 -10.67 -16.18
N HIS A 394 4.58 -10.42 -14.94
CA HIS A 394 4.75 -11.36 -13.82
C HIS A 394 3.53 -11.57 -12.90
N CYS A 395 2.36 -11.01 -13.23
CA CYS A 395 1.11 -11.41 -12.56
C CYS A 395 0.58 -12.75 -13.12
N ASP A 396 -0.44 -13.32 -12.47
CA ASP A 396 -1.07 -14.58 -12.91
C ASP A 396 -1.57 -14.55 -14.36
N VAL A 397 -2.11 -13.41 -14.80
CA VAL A 397 -2.58 -13.20 -16.18
C VAL A 397 -1.41 -13.12 -17.17
N CYS A 398 -0.34 -12.38 -16.83
CA CYS A 398 0.83 -12.27 -17.69
C CYS A 398 1.62 -13.58 -17.80
N ALA A 399 1.64 -14.37 -16.72
CA ALA A 399 2.27 -15.70 -16.72
C ALA A 399 1.51 -16.72 -17.58
N HIS A 400 0.19 -16.52 -17.75
CA HIS A 400 -0.69 -17.36 -18.56
C HIS A 400 -1.60 -16.48 -19.42
N PRO A 401 -1.03 -15.83 -20.46
CA PRO A 401 -1.77 -14.84 -21.23
C PRO A 401 -2.95 -15.47 -21.96
N PRO A 402 -4.13 -14.84 -21.93
CA PRO A 402 -5.27 -15.28 -22.68
C PRO A 402 -5.06 -15.06 -24.19
N GLN A 403 -5.83 -15.73 -25.01
CA GLN A 403 -5.86 -15.43 -26.45
C GLN A 403 -6.41 -14.02 -26.68
N THR A 404 -5.76 -13.27 -27.54
CA THR A 404 -6.13 -11.90 -27.90
C THR A 404 -6.40 -11.76 -29.40
N PHE A 405 -7.06 -10.67 -29.77
CA PHE A 405 -7.28 -10.26 -31.16
C PHE A 405 -7.13 -8.74 -31.29
N ASP A 406 -6.92 -8.25 -32.48
CA ASP A 406 -6.90 -6.81 -32.74
C ASP A 406 -8.31 -6.22 -32.58
N GLY A 407 -8.51 -5.59 -31.41
CA GLY A 407 -9.75 -4.94 -31.02
C GLY A 407 -9.79 -3.44 -31.30
N THR A 408 -8.79 -2.88 -32.00
CA THR A 408 -8.64 -1.43 -32.20
C THR A 408 -9.92 -0.78 -32.72
N VAL A 409 -10.50 -1.33 -33.80
CA VAL A 409 -11.75 -0.80 -34.37
C VAL A 409 -12.93 -0.91 -33.40
N LEU A 410 -12.99 -2.01 -32.62
CA LEU A 410 -14.03 -2.20 -31.63
C LEU A 410 -13.97 -1.12 -30.54
N VAL A 411 -12.77 -0.83 -30.05
CA VAL A 411 -12.51 0.24 -29.07
C VAL A 411 -12.86 1.60 -29.67
N GLN A 412 -12.46 1.88 -30.90
CA GLN A 412 -12.80 3.13 -31.58
C GLN A 412 -14.32 3.33 -31.72
N LYS A 413 -15.08 2.27 -32.10
CA LYS A 413 -16.56 2.33 -32.16
C LYS A 413 -17.14 2.73 -30.80
N ALA A 414 -16.70 2.11 -29.69
CA ALA A 414 -17.19 2.37 -28.37
C ALA A 414 -16.85 3.79 -27.88
N LEU A 415 -15.59 4.19 -27.96
CA LEU A 415 -15.16 5.52 -27.56
C LEU A 415 -15.78 6.62 -28.39
N SER A 416 -15.97 6.40 -29.72
CA SER A 416 -16.68 7.34 -30.58
C SER A 416 -18.14 7.52 -30.16
N ALA A 417 -18.82 6.46 -29.72
CA ALA A 417 -20.19 6.57 -29.18
C ALA A 417 -20.23 7.43 -27.92
N VAL A 418 -19.26 7.24 -27.01
CA VAL A 418 -19.15 8.03 -25.77
C VAL A 418 -18.91 9.51 -26.08
N VAL A 419 -17.94 9.83 -26.94
CA VAL A 419 -17.61 11.23 -27.31
C VAL A 419 -18.79 11.90 -28.02
N ARG A 420 -19.44 11.22 -28.98
CA ARG A 420 -20.59 11.78 -29.71
C ARG A 420 -21.81 11.98 -28.84
N ALA A 421 -21.96 11.21 -27.78
CA ALA A 421 -23.00 11.41 -26.77
C ALA A 421 -22.61 12.46 -25.70
N GLY A 422 -21.53 13.22 -25.90
CA GLY A 422 -21.08 14.30 -25.03
C GLY A 422 -20.47 13.82 -23.71
N GLU A 423 -19.98 12.57 -23.65
CA GLU A 423 -19.40 11.96 -22.45
C GLU A 423 -20.34 11.98 -21.21
N LYS A 424 -21.64 11.87 -21.45
CA LYS A 424 -22.71 11.94 -20.44
C LYS A 424 -23.47 10.63 -20.27
N ILE A 425 -23.07 9.57 -20.99
CA ILE A 425 -23.78 8.29 -21.01
C ILE A 425 -23.12 7.27 -20.09
N HIS A 426 -23.96 6.35 -19.62
CA HIS A 426 -23.52 5.16 -18.86
C HIS A 426 -23.15 4.02 -19.81
N ILE A 427 -22.47 3.00 -19.27
CA ILE A 427 -22.09 1.78 -19.99
C ILE A 427 -23.31 1.13 -20.69
N GLY A 428 -24.46 1.02 -20.00
CA GLY A 428 -25.69 0.46 -20.58
C GLY A 428 -26.20 1.25 -21.79
N THR A 429 -26.27 2.58 -21.68
CA THR A 429 -26.66 3.45 -22.79
C THR A 429 -25.66 3.39 -23.96
N CYS A 430 -24.36 3.29 -23.66
CA CYS A 430 -23.35 3.09 -24.70
C CYS A 430 -23.60 1.79 -25.48
N ILE A 431 -23.93 0.70 -24.79
CA ILE A 431 -24.28 -0.59 -25.42
C ILE A 431 -25.53 -0.45 -26.29
N ASP A 432 -26.56 0.23 -25.80
CA ASP A 432 -27.80 0.46 -26.55
C ASP A 432 -27.54 1.23 -27.85
N ILE A 433 -26.71 2.29 -27.79
CA ILE A 433 -26.28 3.05 -28.98
C ILE A 433 -25.54 2.14 -29.95
N LEU A 434 -24.53 1.40 -29.48
CA LEU A 434 -23.72 0.52 -30.34
C LEU A 434 -24.56 -0.57 -30.98
N ARG A 435 -25.52 -1.13 -30.29
CA ARG A 435 -26.41 -2.16 -30.81
C ARG A 435 -27.55 -1.64 -31.65
N GLY A 436 -27.83 -0.35 -31.60
CA GLY A 436 -28.96 0.25 -32.29
C GLY A 436 -30.29 -0.09 -31.61
N THR A 437 -30.31 -0.09 -30.25
CA THR A 437 -31.48 -0.35 -29.44
C THR A 437 -32.16 0.97 -29.09
N HIS A 438 -33.45 1.12 -29.39
CA HIS A 438 -34.25 2.29 -29.03
C HIS A 438 -34.72 2.21 -27.57
N SER A 439 -33.78 2.28 -26.61
CA SER A 439 -34.13 2.38 -25.19
C SER A 439 -34.65 3.77 -24.84
N PRO A 440 -35.39 3.95 -23.72
CA PRO A 440 -35.90 5.27 -23.31
C PRO A 440 -34.82 6.35 -23.22
N ALA A 441 -33.62 5.99 -22.77
CA ALA A 441 -32.49 6.91 -22.70
C ALA A 441 -31.97 7.34 -24.08
N VAL A 442 -31.95 6.42 -25.04
CA VAL A 442 -31.51 6.68 -26.42
C VAL A 442 -32.50 7.60 -27.11
N VAL A 443 -33.80 7.29 -27.04
CA VAL A 443 -34.86 8.09 -27.71
C VAL A 443 -34.98 9.49 -27.09
N LYS A 444 -34.99 9.59 -25.77
CA LYS A 444 -35.13 10.87 -25.04
C LYS A 444 -34.00 11.86 -25.40
N ASN A 445 -32.79 11.36 -25.65
CA ASN A 445 -31.62 12.21 -25.90
C ASN A 445 -31.22 12.25 -27.37
N HIS A 446 -32.05 11.71 -28.29
CA HIS A 446 -31.81 11.65 -29.73
C HIS A 446 -30.48 10.97 -30.13
N TYR A 447 -30.04 9.95 -29.35
CA TYR A 447 -28.81 9.20 -29.63
C TYR A 447 -28.95 8.22 -30.79
N ASP A 448 -30.18 7.94 -31.23
CA ASP A 448 -30.52 7.19 -32.47
C ASP A 448 -30.11 7.93 -33.75
N ALA A 449 -29.93 9.26 -33.68
CA ALA A 449 -29.39 10.06 -34.80
C ALA A 449 -27.85 10.04 -34.90
N LEU A 450 -27.14 9.48 -33.93
CA LEU A 450 -25.69 9.42 -33.92
C LEU A 450 -25.16 8.46 -35.00
N LYS A 451 -24.07 8.83 -35.69
CA LYS A 451 -23.38 7.95 -36.66
C LYS A 451 -22.91 6.61 -36.07
N THR A 452 -22.82 6.52 -34.73
CA THR A 452 -22.43 5.32 -34.01
C THR A 452 -23.63 4.45 -33.61
N PHE A 453 -24.86 4.89 -33.87
CA PHE A 453 -26.03 4.11 -33.61
C PHE A 453 -26.10 2.85 -34.47
N GLY A 454 -26.06 1.68 -33.84
CA GLY A 454 -26.02 0.39 -34.49
C GLY A 454 -24.65 0.00 -35.09
N ALA A 455 -23.59 0.75 -34.85
CA ALA A 455 -22.25 0.45 -35.37
C ALA A 455 -21.63 -0.84 -34.83
N GLY A 456 -22.19 -1.40 -33.77
CA GLY A 456 -21.75 -2.63 -33.10
C GLY A 456 -22.82 -3.72 -33.03
N ARG A 457 -23.76 -3.77 -33.96
CA ARG A 457 -24.85 -4.78 -33.98
C ARG A 457 -24.36 -6.22 -34.12
N ASP A 458 -23.18 -6.41 -34.64
CA ASP A 458 -22.47 -7.66 -34.86
C ASP A 458 -22.08 -8.39 -33.56
N HIS A 459 -22.11 -7.69 -32.42
CA HIS A 459 -21.85 -8.27 -31.10
C HIS A 459 -23.08 -8.27 -30.18
N LEU A 460 -23.20 -9.26 -29.31
CA LEU A 460 -24.28 -9.37 -28.34
C LEU A 460 -24.11 -8.33 -27.21
N THR A 461 -25.18 -8.00 -26.49
CA THR A 461 -25.15 -7.11 -25.32
C THR A 461 -24.10 -7.56 -24.30
N ARG A 462 -24.02 -8.87 -24.05
CA ARG A 462 -23.06 -9.46 -23.11
C ARG A 462 -21.61 -9.29 -23.60
N ASP A 463 -21.36 -9.47 -24.89
CA ASP A 463 -20.02 -9.32 -25.44
C ASP A 463 -19.55 -7.85 -25.31
N TRP A 464 -20.46 -6.90 -25.55
CA TRP A 464 -20.17 -5.47 -25.34
C TRP A 464 -19.91 -5.14 -23.87
N GLN A 465 -20.63 -5.76 -22.92
CA GLN A 465 -20.35 -5.60 -21.49
C GLN A 465 -18.92 -6.02 -21.17
N ASP A 466 -18.51 -7.20 -21.64
CA ASP A 466 -17.18 -7.74 -21.40
C ASP A 466 -16.08 -6.89 -22.09
N TYR A 467 -16.30 -6.45 -23.31
CA TYR A 467 -15.34 -5.57 -24.02
C TYR A 467 -15.22 -4.18 -23.39
N LEU A 468 -16.33 -3.55 -23.01
CA LEU A 468 -16.30 -2.27 -22.32
C LEU A 468 -15.61 -2.40 -20.94
N LEU A 469 -15.80 -3.51 -20.25
CA LEU A 469 -15.07 -3.78 -19.02
C LEU A 469 -13.55 -3.87 -19.26
N GLN A 470 -13.12 -4.59 -20.30
CA GLN A 470 -11.70 -4.62 -20.68
C GLN A 470 -11.18 -3.22 -21.00
N MET A 471 -11.92 -2.41 -21.77
CA MET A 471 -11.55 -1.04 -22.14
C MET A 471 -11.40 -0.14 -20.89
N LEU A 472 -12.28 -0.27 -19.92
CA LEU A 472 -12.20 0.42 -18.63
C LEU A 472 -10.96 0.00 -17.84
N GLN A 473 -10.71 -1.32 -17.74
CA GLN A 473 -9.55 -1.89 -17.04
C GLN A 473 -8.22 -1.54 -17.71
N MET A 474 -8.23 -1.38 -19.03
CA MET A 474 -7.09 -0.92 -19.81
C MET A 474 -6.90 0.60 -19.77
N GLY A 475 -7.84 1.33 -19.15
CA GLY A 475 -7.74 2.76 -18.94
C GLY A 475 -8.11 3.64 -20.13
N PHE A 476 -8.86 3.14 -21.11
CA PHE A 476 -9.28 3.95 -22.28
C PHE A 476 -10.41 4.92 -21.97
N PHE A 477 -11.22 4.63 -20.97
CA PHE A 477 -12.18 5.54 -20.38
C PHE A 477 -12.26 5.33 -18.86
N LYS A 478 -12.83 6.29 -18.14
CA LYS A 478 -13.13 6.22 -16.71
C LYS A 478 -14.61 6.47 -16.48
N VAL A 479 -15.12 6.02 -15.35
CA VAL A 479 -16.48 6.28 -14.90
C VAL A 479 -16.45 7.41 -13.87
N ALA A 480 -17.16 8.50 -14.14
CA ALA A 480 -17.29 9.66 -13.26
C ALA A 480 -18.49 9.45 -12.32
N TYR A 481 -18.24 8.96 -11.10
CA TYR A 481 -19.29 8.66 -10.13
C TYR A 481 -20.02 9.92 -9.62
N ASN A 482 -19.29 11.02 -9.50
CA ASN A 482 -19.85 12.34 -9.18
C ASN A 482 -20.73 12.94 -10.30
N GLU A 483 -20.72 12.33 -11.48
CA GLU A 483 -21.56 12.69 -12.63
C GLU A 483 -22.48 11.51 -13.00
N HIS A 484 -23.10 10.91 -12.01
CA HIS A 484 -24.05 9.79 -12.16
C HIS A 484 -23.49 8.60 -12.96
N GLY A 485 -22.20 8.32 -12.87
CA GLY A 485 -21.58 7.17 -13.57
C GLY A 485 -21.33 7.39 -15.07
N ALA A 486 -21.20 8.63 -15.49
CA ALA A 486 -20.91 8.98 -16.89
C ALA A 486 -19.52 8.46 -17.33
N MET A 487 -19.45 7.98 -18.58
CA MET A 487 -18.19 7.54 -19.20
C MET A 487 -17.41 8.76 -19.71
N LYS A 488 -16.13 8.87 -19.34
CA LYS A 488 -15.20 9.92 -19.80
C LYS A 488 -14.00 9.30 -20.47
N VAL A 489 -13.69 9.72 -21.69
CA VAL A 489 -12.53 9.22 -22.43
C VAL A 489 -11.24 9.78 -21.82
N THR A 490 -10.25 8.93 -21.61
CA THR A 490 -8.95 9.32 -21.08
C THR A 490 -8.00 9.80 -22.18
N PRO A 491 -6.85 10.42 -21.87
CA PRO A 491 -5.82 10.73 -22.85
C PRO A 491 -5.39 9.49 -23.67
N GLN A 492 -5.28 8.34 -23.00
CA GLN A 492 -4.97 7.06 -23.67
C GLN A 492 -6.08 6.63 -24.63
N GLY A 493 -7.35 6.78 -24.23
CA GLY A 493 -8.49 6.52 -25.12
C GLY A 493 -8.51 7.43 -26.35
N TRP A 494 -8.15 8.69 -26.21
CA TRP A 494 -8.01 9.62 -27.32
C TRP A 494 -6.92 9.22 -28.31
N ARG A 495 -5.80 8.65 -27.84
CA ARG A 495 -4.74 8.10 -28.73
C ARG A 495 -5.26 6.94 -29.57
N VAL A 496 -6.08 6.06 -28.99
CA VAL A 496 -6.74 4.97 -29.74
C VAL A 496 -7.73 5.54 -30.77
N LEU A 497 -8.55 6.53 -30.38
CA LEU A 497 -9.49 7.17 -31.31
C LEU A 497 -8.80 7.81 -32.53
N LYS A 498 -7.63 8.40 -32.33
CA LYS A 498 -6.82 9.01 -33.39
C LYS A 498 -6.03 7.98 -34.22
N GLY A 499 -6.06 6.70 -33.85
CA GLY A 499 -5.30 5.66 -34.56
C GLY A 499 -3.81 5.63 -34.22
N GLU A 500 -3.39 6.35 -33.15
CA GLU A 500 -1.99 6.42 -32.70
C GLU A 500 -1.57 5.19 -31.87
N MET A 501 -2.54 4.37 -31.45
CA MET A 501 -2.31 3.24 -30.55
C MET A 501 -3.19 2.04 -30.94
N PRO A 502 -2.60 0.91 -31.36
CA PRO A 502 -3.33 -0.34 -31.58
C PRO A 502 -3.72 -0.98 -30.24
N VAL A 503 -4.81 -1.72 -30.22
CA VAL A 503 -5.35 -2.36 -29.02
C VAL A 503 -5.57 -3.85 -29.22
N GLN A 504 -4.98 -4.66 -28.32
CA GLN A 504 -5.28 -6.08 -28.23
C GLN A 504 -6.35 -6.30 -27.15
N LEU A 505 -7.51 -6.87 -27.53
CA LEU A 505 -8.55 -7.29 -26.60
C LEU A 505 -8.51 -8.80 -26.41
N VAL A 506 -8.87 -9.25 -25.21
CA VAL A 506 -8.99 -10.67 -24.89
C VAL A 506 -10.19 -11.26 -25.61
N LEU A 507 -9.98 -12.36 -26.31
CA LEU A 507 -11.03 -13.10 -26.97
C LEU A 507 -12.01 -13.69 -25.95
N LEU A 508 -13.31 -13.41 -26.16
CA LEU A 508 -14.34 -13.95 -25.28
C LEU A 508 -14.52 -15.45 -25.57
N GLN A 509 -14.13 -16.30 -24.62
CA GLN A 509 -14.41 -17.74 -24.70
C GLN A 509 -15.89 -17.97 -24.45
N LYS A 510 -16.60 -18.66 -25.34
CA LYS A 510 -17.91 -19.25 -25.03
C LYS A 510 -17.70 -20.15 -23.81
N LYS A 511 -18.48 -19.96 -22.75
CA LYS A 511 -18.44 -20.83 -21.55
C LYS A 511 -18.73 -22.27 -21.98
N THR A 512 -17.70 -23.07 -22.17
CA THR A 512 -17.73 -24.49 -21.93
C THR A 512 -17.41 -24.68 -20.46
N ASP A 513 -18.22 -25.43 -19.74
CA ASP A 513 -18.18 -25.60 -18.27
C ASP A 513 -16.97 -26.41 -17.77
N GLU A 514 -15.86 -26.38 -18.46
CA GLU A 514 -14.61 -26.99 -18.01
C GLU A 514 -13.66 -25.93 -17.48
N ILE A 515 -13.60 -25.84 -16.15
CA ILE A 515 -12.55 -25.12 -15.45
C ILE A 515 -11.26 -25.92 -15.62
N PRO A 516 -10.25 -25.43 -16.34
CA PRO A 516 -8.96 -26.11 -16.38
C PRO A 516 -8.39 -26.09 -14.94
N VAL A 517 -8.20 -27.25 -14.38
CA VAL A 517 -7.37 -27.42 -13.18
C VAL A 517 -5.95 -27.10 -13.62
N VAL A 518 -5.56 -25.86 -13.45
CA VAL A 518 -4.18 -25.41 -13.74
C VAL A 518 -3.27 -26.06 -12.71
N HIS A 519 -2.61 -27.13 -13.12
CA HIS A 519 -1.45 -27.63 -12.39
C HIS A 519 -0.40 -26.50 -12.37
N ALA A 520 -0.07 -26.00 -11.19
CA ALA A 520 1.00 -25.05 -11.01
C ALA A 520 2.27 -25.64 -11.64
N ARG A 521 2.64 -25.17 -12.84
CA ARG A 521 3.99 -25.33 -13.34
C ARG A 521 4.89 -24.64 -12.32
N LYS A 522 5.84 -25.39 -11.80
CA LYS A 522 6.95 -24.86 -11.01
C LYS A 522 7.53 -23.68 -11.79
N VAL A 523 7.17 -22.47 -11.41
CA VAL A 523 8.04 -21.33 -11.69
C VAL A 523 9.27 -21.62 -10.85
N SER A 524 10.32 -22.04 -11.52
CA SER A 524 11.62 -22.21 -10.91
C SER A 524 12.20 -20.82 -10.63
N SER A 525 11.66 -20.13 -9.66
CA SER A 525 12.52 -19.26 -8.88
C SER A 525 13.39 -20.23 -8.08
N LYS A 526 14.53 -20.59 -8.62
CA LYS A 526 15.63 -21.10 -7.82
C LYS A 526 16.03 -19.98 -6.87
N LYS A 527 15.25 -19.76 -5.80
CA LYS A 527 15.83 -19.25 -4.57
C LYS A 527 16.79 -20.36 -4.13
N PRO A 528 18.09 -20.11 -3.94
CA PRO A 528 18.94 -21.10 -3.35
C PRO A 528 18.27 -21.49 -2.02
N LYS A 529 17.98 -22.77 -1.79
CA LYS A 529 17.76 -23.29 -0.45
C LYS A 529 18.98 -22.84 0.34
N ALA A 530 18.78 -21.88 1.26
CA ALA A 530 19.80 -21.57 2.24
C ALA A 530 20.05 -22.89 2.99
N ALA A 531 21.19 -23.50 2.77
CA ALA A 531 21.62 -24.62 3.58
C ALA A 531 21.63 -24.13 5.05
N GLU A 532 21.10 -24.94 5.97
CA GLU A 532 21.33 -24.73 7.41
C GLU A 532 22.85 -24.54 7.61
N GLY A 533 23.24 -23.30 7.99
CA GLY A 533 24.66 -22.93 8.10
C GLY A 533 25.14 -21.87 7.11
N SER A 534 24.30 -21.40 6.16
CA SER A 534 24.69 -20.28 5.29
C SER A 534 24.98 -19.02 6.10
N LEU A 535 25.91 -18.17 5.62
CA LEU A 535 26.24 -16.91 6.27
C LEU A 535 24.99 -16.06 6.53
N PHE A 536 24.05 -16.03 5.59
CA PHE A 536 22.77 -15.32 5.76
C PHE A 536 21.99 -15.79 7.00
N GLU A 537 21.84 -17.11 7.19
CA GLU A 537 21.08 -17.65 8.32
C GLU A 537 21.80 -17.37 9.66
N ARG A 538 23.13 -17.41 9.69
CA ARG A 538 23.93 -17.03 10.88
C ARG A 538 23.77 -15.55 11.21
N LEU A 539 23.81 -14.65 10.21
CA LEU A 539 23.57 -13.22 10.39
C LEU A 539 22.12 -12.93 10.84
N ARG A 540 21.15 -13.69 10.34
CA ARG A 540 19.74 -13.61 10.75
C ARG A 540 19.57 -14.01 12.21
N GLN A 541 20.22 -15.09 12.67
CA GLN A 541 20.20 -15.51 14.07
C GLN A 541 20.92 -14.50 14.96
N LEU A 542 22.05 -13.95 14.53
CA LEU A 542 22.74 -12.87 15.24
C LEU A 542 21.85 -11.64 15.41
N ARG A 543 21.22 -11.20 14.31
CA ARG A 543 20.27 -10.09 14.35
C ARG A 543 19.14 -10.33 15.34
N LYS A 544 18.54 -11.53 15.35
CA LYS A 544 17.46 -11.88 16.25
C LYS A 544 17.93 -11.79 17.71
N ARG A 545 19.09 -12.35 18.07
CA ARG A 545 19.65 -12.26 19.42
C ARG A 545 19.87 -10.80 19.86
N LEU A 546 20.46 -9.96 19.00
CA LEU A 546 20.66 -8.54 19.30
C LEU A 546 19.35 -7.77 19.46
N ALA A 547 18.32 -8.15 18.71
CA ALA A 547 17.00 -7.59 18.78
C ALA A 547 16.31 -7.98 20.11
N ASP A 548 16.36 -9.26 20.47
CA ASP A 548 15.80 -9.79 21.72
C ASP A 548 16.46 -9.14 22.97
N GLU A 549 17.80 -8.95 22.95
CA GLU A 549 18.55 -8.26 24.02
C GLU A 549 18.13 -6.80 24.21
N GLN A 550 17.64 -6.13 23.18
CA GLN A 550 17.29 -4.71 23.19
C GLN A 550 15.78 -4.46 23.22
N GLY A 551 14.96 -5.51 23.15
CA GLY A 551 13.51 -5.39 23.08
C GLY A 551 13.01 -4.79 21.75
N TYR A 552 13.81 -4.86 20.66
CA TYR A 552 13.40 -4.34 19.36
C TYR A 552 12.98 -5.45 18.39
N PRO A 553 12.05 -5.18 17.48
CA PRO A 553 11.82 -6.07 16.35
C PRO A 553 13.09 -6.28 15.51
N PRO A 554 13.39 -7.52 15.06
CA PRO A 554 14.62 -7.83 14.34
C PRO A 554 14.88 -6.96 13.11
N TYR A 555 13.85 -6.60 12.35
CA TYR A 555 13.97 -5.76 11.16
C TYR A 555 14.37 -4.31 11.45
N ILE A 556 14.20 -3.82 12.69
CA ILE A 556 14.67 -2.49 13.12
C ILE A 556 16.19 -2.48 13.28
N VAL A 557 16.79 -3.57 13.78
CA VAL A 557 18.25 -3.70 13.90
C VAL A 557 18.88 -3.62 12.51
N LEU A 558 18.54 -4.56 11.62
CA LEU A 558 18.92 -4.54 10.19
C LEU A 558 17.78 -5.13 9.34
N SER A 559 17.53 -4.57 8.15
CA SER A 559 16.54 -5.12 7.23
C SER A 559 17.00 -6.47 6.62
N ASP A 560 16.07 -7.26 6.07
CA ASP A 560 16.42 -8.48 5.35
C ASP A 560 17.28 -8.15 4.11
N GLN A 561 17.01 -7.02 3.45
CA GLN A 561 17.83 -6.54 2.33
C GLN A 561 19.28 -6.27 2.78
N SER A 562 19.47 -5.59 3.92
CA SER A 562 20.80 -5.37 4.48
C SER A 562 21.53 -6.68 4.80
N LEU A 563 20.81 -7.69 5.35
CA LEU A 563 21.40 -9.00 5.63
C LEU A 563 21.79 -9.78 4.37
N HIS A 564 20.97 -9.72 3.31
CA HIS A 564 21.32 -10.34 2.02
C HIS A 564 22.55 -9.69 1.41
N GLU A 565 22.62 -8.37 1.47
CA GLU A 565 23.78 -7.63 0.97
C GLU A 565 25.04 -7.92 1.79
N LEU A 566 24.96 -7.96 3.13
CA LEU A 566 26.07 -8.38 4.02
C LEU A 566 26.56 -9.79 3.69
N ALA A 567 25.65 -10.74 3.46
CA ALA A 567 26.01 -12.10 3.11
C ALA A 567 26.65 -12.22 1.73
N SER A 568 26.29 -11.34 0.80
CA SER A 568 26.83 -11.30 -0.57
C SER A 568 28.17 -10.58 -0.64
N VAL A 569 28.26 -9.37 -0.04
CA VAL A 569 29.44 -8.49 -0.11
C VAL A 569 30.54 -8.94 0.85
N LYS A 570 30.18 -9.57 1.99
CA LYS A 570 31.10 -9.99 3.06
C LYS A 570 32.08 -8.88 3.48
N PRO A 571 31.60 -7.72 3.98
CA PRO A 571 32.46 -6.58 4.32
C PRO A 571 33.47 -6.96 5.39
N ARG A 572 34.69 -6.39 5.30
CA ARG A 572 35.80 -6.67 6.24
C ARG A 572 36.18 -5.50 7.14
N THR A 573 35.74 -4.28 6.76
CA THR A 573 36.02 -3.05 7.52
C THR A 573 34.74 -2.34 7.91
N MET A 574 34.81 -1.43 8.88
CA MET A 574 33.69 -0.61 9.32
C MET A 574 33.18 0.32 8.22
N GLU A 575 34.07 0.78 7.33
CA GLU A 575 33.72 1.62 6.18
C GLU A 575 32.88 0.80 5.19
N GLN A 576 33.32 -0.40 4.83
CA GLN A 576 32.57 -1.30 3.94
C GLN A 576 31.23 -1.70 4.54
N PHE A 577 31.17 -1.94 5.86
CA PHE A 577 29.91 -2.23 6.56
C PHE A 577 28.95 -1.03 6.46
N GLY A 578 29.45 0.19 6.59
CA GLY A 578 28.65 1.43 6.46
C GLY A 578 28.18 1.72 5.03
N MET A 579 28.70 1.02 4.00
CA MET A 579 28.24 1.14 2.61
C MET A 579 27.03 0.24 2.29
N ILE A 580 26.67 -0.66 3.20
CA ILE A 580 25.51 -1.56 3.03
C ILE A 580 24.21 -0.77 3.13
N HIS A 581 23.30 -1.03 2.23
CA HIS A 581 21.99 -0.37 2.18
C HIS A 581 21.24 -0.44 3.52
N GLY A 582 20.76 0.70 4.01
CA GLY A 582 19.97 0.80 5.25
C GLY A 582 20.83 0.79 6.54
N ILE A 583 22.15 0.94 6.44
CA ILE A 583 23.05 1.06 7.59
C ILE A 583 23.55 2.51 7.71
N GLY A 584 22.85 3.32 8.50
CA GLY A 584 23.28 4.65 8.86
C GLY A 584 24.37 4.67 9.93
N GLU A 585 24.92 5.86 10.21
CA GLU A 585 26.05 6.08 11.10
C GLU A 585 25.85 5.48 12.51
N TYR A 586 24.64 5.65 13.07
CA TYR A 586 24.28 5.11 14.38
C TYR A 586 24.35 3.59 14.39
N LYS A 587 23.74 2.92 13.41
CA LYS A 587 23.76 1.45 13.28
C LYS A 587 25.17 0.92 12.99
N ARG A 588 25.94 1.63 12.17
CA ARG A 588 27.33 1.32 11.90
C ARG A 588 28.14 1.25 13.19
N LYS A 589 28.05 2.28 14.02
CA LYS A 589 28.76 2.34 15.32
C LYS A 589 28.28 1.29 16.31
N LYS A 590 26.98 1.07 16.38
CA LYS A 590 26.37 0.16 17.36
C LYS A 590 26.54 -1.31 17.04
N TYR A 591 26.41 -1.70 15.78
CA TYR A 591 26.34 -3.09 15.35
C TYR A 591 27.52 -3.55 14.49
N GLY A 592 28.27 -2.65 13.86
CA GLY A 592 29.26 -2.96 12.83
C GLY A 592 30.28 -4.00 13.27
N GLU A 593 30.98 -3.79 14.40
CA GLU A 593 31.98 -4.73 14.90
C GLU A 593 31.40 -6.13 15.19
N ILE A 594 30.16 -6.19 15.66
CA ILE A 594 29.50 -7.44 16.04
C ILE A 594 29.22 -8.28 14.78
N PHE A 595 28.69 -7.66 13.72
CA PHE A 595 28.42 -8.34 12.46
C PHE A 595 29.71 -8.70 11.70
N LEU A 596 30.70 -7.80 11.67
CA LEU A 596 32.01 -8.07 11.06
C LEU A 596 32.74 -9.25 11.72
N LYS A 597 32.64 -9.36 13.06
CA LYS A 597 33.22 -10.50 13.79
C LYS A 597 32.58 -11.83 13.36
N GLU A 598 31.27 -11.85 13.15
CA GLU A 598 30.56 -13.06 12.72
C GLU A 598 30.89 -13.43 11.27
N ILE A 599 30.98 -12.44 10.36
CA ILE A 599 31.40 -12.66 8.97
C ILE A 599 32.81 -13.24 8.91
N ARG A 600 33.76 -12.66 9.66
CA ARG A 600 35.16 -13.17 9.72
C ARG A 600 35.27 -14.60 10.26
N LYS A 601 34.40 -15.01 11.19
CA LYS A 601 34.39 -16.40 11.70
C LYS A 601 33.99 -17.39 10.61
N VAL A 602 33.01 -17.04 9.78
CA VAL A 602 32.56 -17.91 8.67
C VAL A 602 33.65 -18.04 7.61
N ASP A 603 34.28 -16.92 7.21
CA ASP A 603 35.37 -16.92 6.24
C ASP A 603 36.55 -17.80 6.70
N ARG A 604 36.88 -17.80 7.99
CA ARG A 604 37.94 -18.71 8.54
C ARG A 604 37.53 -20.18 8.48
N GLN A 605 36.27 -20.50 8.82
CA GLN A 605 35.76 -21.87 8.76
C GLN A 605 35.67 -22.41 7.32
N GLU A 606 35.34 -21.55 6.35
CA GLU A 606 35.33 -21.88 4.93
C GLU A 606 36.78 -22.06 4.40
N GLY A 607 37.75 -21.29 4.91
CA GLY A 607 39.17 -21.41 4.53
C GLY A 607 39.93 -22.60 5.17
N GLU A 608 39.46 -23.17 6.28
CA GLU A 608 40.02 -24.36 6.92
C GLU A 608 39.46 -25.67 6.34
N MET A 609 38.41 -25.63 5.50
CA MET A 609 37.83 -26.78 4.82
C MET A 609 38.39 -27.03 3.42
N PHE A 610 39.28 -26.20 2.93
CA PHE A 610 40.07 -26.34 1.69
C PHE A 610 41.56 -26.37 2.01
#